data_1493bbdfb098792c235beda38ee9dd92
#
_entry.id   1493bbdfb098792c235beda38ee9dd92
#
_cell.length_a   1.000
_cell.length_b   1.000
_cell.length_c   1.000
_cell.angle_alpha   90.00
_cell.angle_beta   90.00
_cell.angle_gamma   90.00
#
_symmetry.space_group_name_H-M   'P 1'
#
loop_
_entity.id
_entity.type
_entity.pdbx_description
1 polymer ?
#
loop_
_entity_poly.entity_id
_entity_poly.type
_entity_poly.pdbx_seq_one_letter_code
_entity_poly.pdbx_strand_id
1 'polypeptide(L)'
;GRVCLRDASVANTDTSVEGFHLPMRVAGVAYGANDVLQWGRKEQGIDFFDVKGDVEAMLAPLRATFEPGTHPAMHPGRCARVLMNGKLIGHVGELHPQWRQSWELPQAPVLFELELDSVLQRAVPQFKAVAKHQAVERDLAIVVAERVTHSEVMAAVESAVPASLLRSAVLFDVYRPKAVRPGVDHAEGGAVAAGEKSQAVRLTMG
;
A
#
# COMPACT_ATOMS: atom_id res chain seq x y z
N GLY A 1 -2.68 19.29 10.81
CA GLY A 1 -2.30 20.06 12.00
C GLY A 1 -0.79 20.02 12.26
N ARG A 2 -0.32 20.78 13.24
CA ARG A 2 1.07 20.75 13.69
C ARG A 2 1.21 19.73 14.82
N VAL A 3 2.26 18.92 14.75
CA VAL A 3 2.62 17.95 15.79
C VAL A 3 3.89 18.46 16.48
N CYS A 4 3.88 18.49 17.82
CA CYS A 4 5.04 18.92 18.60
C CYS A 4 5.93 17.72 18.91
N LEU A 5 7.13 17.69 18.34
CA LEU A 5 8.14 16.67 18.58
C LEU A 5 9.27 17.29 19.38
N ARG A 6 9.64 16.67 20.51
CA ARG A 6 10.77 17.13 21.33
C ARG A 6 12.08 16.74 20.64
N ASP A 7 12.92 17.72 20.35
CA ASP A 7 14.23 17.54 19.76
C ASP A 7 15.17 18.63 20.27
N ALA A 8 16.07 18.27 21.17
CA ALA A 8 16.99 19.20 21.82
C ALA A 8 17.99 19.88 20.84
N SER A 9 18.13 19.36 19.62
CA SER A 9 19.02 19.93 18.60
C SER A 9 18.39 21.08 17.80
N VAL A 10 17.08 21.30 17.97
CA VAL A 10 16.33 22.30 17.20
C VAL A 10 16.49 23.67 17.80
N ALA A 11 16.99 24.61 16.99
CA ALA A 11 17.05 26.03 17.33
C ALA A 11 15.71 26.73 17.05
N ASN A 12 15.50 27.88 17.65
CA ASN A 12 14.33 28.70 17.42
C ASN A 12 14.33 29.30 16.02
N THR A 13 13.25 29.07 15.26
CA THR A 13 13.03 29.60 13.90
C THR A 13 11.55 29.99 13.74
N ASP A 14 11.18 30.54 12.59
CA ASP A 14 9.77 30.84 12.26
C ASP A 14 8.86 29.59 12.26
N THR A 15 9.42 28.40 12.10
CA THR A 15 8.70 27.12 12.00
C THR A 15 9.01 26.14 13.14
N SER A 16 9.91 26.49 14.05
CA SER A 16 10.30 25.66 15.18
C SER A 16 10.54 26.50 16.42
N VAL A 17 10.25 25.94 17.59
CA VAL A 17 10.56 26.48 18.90
C VAL A 17 11.77 25.74 19.43
N GLU A 18 12.67 26.42 20.13
CA GLU A 18 13.87 25.80 20.71
C GLU A 18 13.52 24.51 21.48
N GLY A 19 14.20 23.43 21.14
CA GLY A 19 13.95 22.11 21.71
C GLY A 19 12.71 21.39 21.18
N PHE A 20 11.99 21.95 20.18
CA PHE A 20 10.80 21.33 19.61
C PHE A 20 10.73 21.51 18.08
N HIS A 21 10.53 20.42 17.39
CA HIS A 21 10.18 20.42 15.98
C HIS A 21 8.65 20.36 15.82
N LEU A 22 8.09 21.21 14.97
CA LEU A 22 6.65 21.38 14.78
C LEU A 22 6.23 21.10 13.32
N PRO A 23 6.41 19.86 12.82
CA PRO A 23 6.04 19.54 11.46
C PRO A 23 4.53 19.62 11.26
N MET A 24 4.13 20.07 10.09
CA MET A 24 2.74 19.94 9.66
C MET A 24 2.46 18.49 9.25
N ARG A 25 1.37 17.93 9.77
CA ARG A 25 0.91 16.57 9.45
C ARG A 25 -0.50 16.59 8.88
N VAL A 26 -0.75 15.68 7.96
CA VAL A 26 -2.09 15.27 7.55
C VAL A 26 -2.34 13.87 8.08
N ALA A 27 -3.49 13.66 8.67
CA ALA A 27 -3.90 12.36 9.17
C ALA A 27 -5.35 12.08 8.78
N GLY A 28 -5.68 10.83 8.66
CA GLY A 28 -7.03 10.36 8.41
C GLY A 28 -7.31 9.04 9.12
N VAL A 29 -8.58 8.76 9.28
CA VAL A 29 -9.10 7.52 9.84
C VAL A 29 -10.27 7.04 8.98
N ALA A 30 -10.27 5.74 8.68
CA ALA A 30 -11.36 5.08 7.99
C ALA A 30 -11.93 3.97 8.88
N TYR A 31 -13.26 3.87 8.91
CA TYR A 31 -13.98 2.94 9.77
C TYR A 31 -15.32 2.57 9.16
N GLY A 32 -15.76 1.32 9.33
CA GLY A 32 -17.04 0.85 8.86
C GLY A 32 -16.94 0.03 7.58
N ALA A 33 -17.98 0.06 6.75
CA ALA A 33 -18.03 -0.62 5.46
C ALA A 33 -17.27 0.16 4.38
N ASN A 34 -16.61 -0.56 3.48
CA ASN A 34 -15.88 0.05 2.36
C ASN A 34 -16.80 0.45 1.19
N ASP A 35 -18.03 -0.03 1.17
CA ASP A 35 -19.01 0.25 0.12
C ASP A 35 -20.41 0.41 0.73
N VAL A 36 -21.29 1.09 0.02
CA VAL A 36 -22.70 1.19 0.42
C VAL A 36 -23.39 -0.16 0.23
N LEU A 37 -24.34 -0.47 1.11
CA LEU A 37 -25.14 -1.69 1.01
C LEU A 37 -25.85 -1.72 -0.35
N GLN A 38 -25.60 -2.77 -1.13
CA GLN A 38 -26.20 -2.95 -2.45
C GLN A 38 -26.46 -4.42 -2.76
N TRP A 39 -27.41 -4.68 -3.63
CA TRP A 39 -27.74 -6.02 -4.06
C TRP A 39 -26.56 -6.67 -4.80
N GLY A 40 -26.31 -7.95 -4.51
CA GLY A 40 -25.29 -8.73 -5.21
C GLY A 40 -23.86 -8.57 -4.71
N ARG A 41 -23.61 -7.67 -3.74
CA ARG A 41 -22.32 -7.54 -3.05
C ARG A 41 -22.48 -7.87 -1.56
N LYS A 42 -21.49 -8.59 -1.03
CA LYS A 42 -21.38 -8.77 0.41
C LYS A 42 -20.76 -7.51 1.00
N GLU A 43 -21.29 -7.06 2.12
CA GLU A 43 -20.68 -6.02 2.91
C GLU A 43 -19.28 -6.46 3.37
N GLN A 44 -18.31 -5.61 3.13
CA GLN A 44 -16.92 -5.78 3.58
C GLN A 44 -16.52 -4.57 4.41
N GLY A 45 -15.84 -4.83 5.52
CA GLY A 45 -15.26 -3.75 6.31
C GLY A 45 -14.04 -3.15 5.60
N ILE A 46 -13.82 -1.86 5.82
CA ILE A 46 -12.59 -1.19 5.39
C ILE A 46 -11.38 -1.92 5.96
N ASP A 47 -10.38 -2.15 5.12
CA ASP A 47 -9.14 -2.78 5.50
C ASP A 47 -7.91 -1.90 5.23
N PHE A 48 -6.73 -2.44 5.52
CA PHE A 48 -5.46 -1.78 5.29
C PHE A 48 -5.25 -1.36 3.83
N PHE A 49 -5.69 -2.17 2.87
CA PHE A 49 -5.44 -1.94 1.45
C PHE A 49 -6.33 -0.83 0.89
N ASP A 50 -7.53 -0.66 1.43
CA ASP A 50 -8.42 0.46 1.07
C ASP A 50 -7.72 1.80 1.40
N VAL A 51 -7.26 1.96 2.64
CA VAL A 51 -6.61 3.20 3.09
C VAL A 51 -5.22 3.38 2.46
N LYS A 52 -4.51 2.27 2.17
CA LYS A 52 -3.27 2.33 1.40
C LYS A 52 -3.53 2.91 0.00
N GLY A 53 -4.61 2.49 -0.66
CA GLY A 53 -5.03 3.03 -1.95
C GLY A 53 -5.34 4.53 -1.90
N ASP A 54 -6.02 4.98 -0.84
CA ASP A 54 -6.29 6.41 -0.61
C ASP A 54 -5.00 7.21 -0.44
N VAL A 55 -4.04 6.68 0.33
CA VAL A 55 -2.72 7.30 0.50
C VAL A 55 -1.96 7.36 -0.83
N GLU A 56 -1.99 6.31 -1.64
CA GLU A 56 -1.40 6.30 -2.98
C GLU A 56 -2.05 7.35 -3.88
N ALA A 57 -3.38 7.47 -3.84
CA ALA A 57 -4.12 8.49 -4.60
C ALA A 57 -3.78 9.92 -4.16
N MET A 58 -3.62 10.16 -2.85
CA MET A 58 -3.19 11.46 -2.32
C MET A 58 -1.79 11.85 -2.79
N LEU A 59 -0.88 10.90 -2.91
CA LEU A 59 0.50 11.13 -3.32
C LEU A 59 0.69 11.18 -4.84
N ALA A 60 -0.27 10.73 -5.62
CA ALA A 60 -0.20 10.72 -7.08
C ALA A 60 0.09 12.13 -7.66
N PRO A 61 0.90 12.24 -8.72
CA PRO A 61 1.50 11.17 -9.53
C PRO A 61 2.83 10.60 -8.97
N LEU A 62 3.28 11.06 -7.80
CA LEU A 62 4.45 10.51 -7.14
C LEU A 62 4.12 9.14 -6.57
N ARG A 63 5.09 8.24 -6.62
CA ARG A 63 4.92 6.88 -6.08
C ARG A 63 5.56 6.78 -4.71
N ALA A 64 4.77 6.29 -3.74
CA ALA A 64 5.27 5.90 -2.43
C ALA A 64 5.62 4.42 -2.40
N THR A 65 6.60 4.08 -1.55
CA THR A 65 6.94 2.70 -1.20
C THR A 65 6.39 2.41 0.19
N PHE A 66 5.81 1.24 0.37
CA PHE A 66 5.26 0.79 1.65
C PHE A 66 6.10 -0.37 2.18
N GLU A 67 6.65 -0.21 3.36
CA GLU A 67 7.47 -1.24 4.01
C GLU A 67 6.86 -1.62 5.36
N PRO A 68 6.97 -2.89 5.77
CA PRO A 68 6.56 -3.28 7.12
C PRO A 68 7.18 -2.35 8.17
N GLY A 69 6.37 -1.89 9.09
CA GLY A 69 6.81 -0.95 10.12
C GLY A 69 6.11 -1.18 11.46
N THR A 70 6.56 -0.46 12.46
CA THR A 70 5.95 -0.46 13.79
C THR A 70 5.65 0.96 14.22
N HIS A 71 4.51 1.16 14.84
CA HIS A 71 4.11 2.44 15.43
C HIS A 71 3.31 2.19 16.72
N PRO A 72 3.53 2.94 17.81
CA PRO A 72 2.90 2.68 19.10
C PRO A 72 1.36 2.68 19.08
N ALA A 73 0.76 3.46 18.20
CA ALA A 73 -0.69 3.54 18.05
C ALA A 73 -1.26 2.53 17.06
N MET A 74 -0.43 1.77 16.34
CA MET A 74 -0.86 0.87 15.26
C MET A 74 -0.57 -0.60 15.57
N HIS A 75 -1.32 -1.47 14.95
CA HIS A 75 -1.18 -2.92 15.09
C HIS A 75 0.22 -3.38 14.64
N PRO A 76 0.98 -4.13 15.44
CA PRO A 76 2.37 -4.49 15.17
C PRO A 76 2.58 -5.34 13.90
N GLY A 77 1.56 -6.06 13.44
CA GLY A 77 1.62 -6.87 12.20
C GLY A 77 0.83 -6.29 11.02
N ARG A 78 0.19 -5.10 11.19
CA ARG A 78 -0.64 -4.45 10.17
C ARG A 78 -0.38 -2.96 10.13
N CYS A 79 0.91 -2.61 10.06
CA CYS A 79 1.40 -1.26 9.98
C CYS A 79 2.51 -1.20 8.93
N ALA A 80 2.48 -0.17 8.11
CA ALA A 80 3.53 0.12 7.14
C ALA A 80 4.09 1.52 7.32
N ARG A 81 5.38 1.65 7.09
CA ARG A 81 6.06 2.92 6.85
C ARG A 81 5.77 3.36 5.42
N VAL A 82 5.47 4.61 5.23
CA VAL A 82 5.27 5.23 3.92
C VAL A 82 6.54 6.01 3.57
N LEU A 83 7.20 5.60 2.49
CA LEU A 83 8.43 6.23 2.03
C LEU A 83 8.20 6.88 0.67
N MET A 84 8.79 8.05 0.46
CA MET A 84 8.84 8.72 -0.83
C MET A 84 10.28 9.09 -1.16
N ASN A 85 10.79 8.61 -2.29
CA ASN A 85 12.19 8.75 -2.69
C ASN A 85 13.18 8.26 -1.60
N GLY A 86 12.83 7.18 -0.89
CA GLY A 86 13.63 6.63 0.21
C GLY A 86 13.52 7.38 1.55
N LYS A 87 12.84 8.53 1.60
CA LYS A 87 12.58 9.28 2.84
C LYS A 87 11.29 8.79 3.49
N LEU A 88 11.33 8.50 4.78
CA LEU A 88 10.13 8.21 5.58
C LEU A 88 9.27 9.48 5.69
N ILE A 89 8.03 9.41 5.22
CA ILE A 89 7.06 10.51 5.26
C ILE A 89 5.88 10.25 6.20
N GLY A 90 5.73 9.03 6.70
CA GLY A 90 4.67 8.70 7.64
C GLY A 90 4.36 7.22 7.77
N HIS A 91 3.19 6.92 8.30
CA HIS A 91 2.73 5.56 8.56
C HIS A 91 1.27 5.39 8.15
N VAL A 92 0.90 4.15 7.82
CA VAL A 92 -0.47 3.71 7.62
C VAL A 92 -0.66 2.35 8.30
N GLY A 93 -1.78 2.12 8.98
CA GLY A 93 -2.01 0.85 9.65
C GLY A 93 -3.33 0.78 10.41
N GLU A 94 -3.68 -0.40 10.86
CA GLU A 94 -4.82 -0.61 11.77
C GLU A 94 -4.50 -0.07 13.16
N LEU A 95 -5.53 0.38 13.87
CA LEU A 95 -5.41 0.79 15.27
C LEU A 95 -4.87 -0.37 16.12
N HIS A 96 -3.98 -0.06 17.06
CA HIS A 96 -3.41 -1.05 17.98
C HIS A 96 -4.52 -1.77 18.77
N PRO A 97 -4.47 -3.11 18.93
CA PRO A 97 -5.50 -3.88 19.60
C PRO A 97 -5.84 -3.40 21.02
N GLN A 98 -4.84 -2.89 21.75
CA GLN A 98 -5.02 -2.32 23.09
C GLN A 98 -6.02 -1.15 23.08
N TRP A 99 -5.89 -0.23 22.13
CA TRP A 99 -6.77 0.92 22.00
C TRP A 99 -8.15 0.52 21.49
N ARG A 100 -8.20 -0.41 20.53
CA ARG A 100 -9.46 -0.99 20.09
C ARG A 100 -10.25 -1.58 21.25
N GLN A 101 -9.60 -2.35 22.12
CA GLN A 101 -10.22 -2.95 23.29
C GLN A 101 -10.62 -1.89 24.33
N SER A 102 -9.71 -0.95 24.65
CA SER A 102 -9.97 0.12 25.62
C SER A 102 -11.15 1.01 25.25
N TRP A 103 -11.40 1.20 23.95
CA TRP A 103 -12.50 2.01 23.43
C TRP A 103 -13.70 1.17 22.98
N GLU A 104 -13.69 -0.13 23.24
CA GLU A 104 -14.77 -1.07 22.90
C GLU A 104 -15.21 -1.01 21.43
N LEU A 105 -14.24 -0.80 20.52
CA LEU A 105 -14.53 -0.69 19.10
C LEU A 105 -14.77 -2.07 18.47
N PRO A 106 -15.94 -2.31 17.85
CA PRO A 106 -16.25 -3.61 17.23
C PRO A 106 -15.34 -3.98 16.07
N GLN A 107 -14.86 -2.97 15.30
CA GLN A 107 -13.93 -3.12 14.20
C GLN A 107 -12.67 -2.29 14.48
N ALA A 108 -11.52 -2.70 13.97
CA ALA A 108 -10.31 -1.89 14.04
C ALA A 108 -10.38 -0.79 12.98
N PRO A 109 -10.32 0.51 13.35
CA PRO A 109 -10.12 1.57 12.38
C PRO A 109 -8.77 1.43 11.69
N VAL A 110 -8.69 1.86 10.44
CA VAL A 110 -7.42 2.04 9.74
C VAL A 110 -7.10 3.53 9.68
N LEU A 111 -5.86 3.87 10.01
CA LEU A 111 -5.43 5.27 10.12
C LEU A 111 -4.11 5.48 9.37
N PHE A 112 -3.91 6.72 8.96
CA PHE A 112 -2.62 7.17 8.43
C PHE A 112 -2.25 8.53 9.00
N GLU A 113 -0.95 8.80 9.05
CA GLU A 113 -0.38 10.11 9.32
C GLU A 113 0.83 10.32 8.40
N LEU A 114 0.86 11.45 7.69
CA LEU A 114 1.89 11.79 6.72
C LEU A 114 2.41 13.20 6.93
N GLU A 115 3.67 13.46 6.57
CA GLU A 115 4.22 14.81 6.44
C GLU A 115 3.47 15.60 5.37
N LEU A 116 2.87 16.73 5.73
CA LEU A 116 2.07 17.53 4.80
C LEU A 116 2.91 18.07 3.64
N ASP A 117 4.14 18.51 3.91
CA ASP A 117 5.03 19.04 2.87
C ASP A 117 5.35 17.99 1.80
N SER A 118 5.47 16.73 2.20
CA SER A 118 5.65 15.61 1.28
C SER A 118 4.40 15.35 0.43
N VAL A 119 3.21 15.44 1.05
CA VAL A 119 1.92 15.28 0.34
C VAL A 119 1.66 16.42 -0.65
N LEU A 120 2.14 17.63 -0.34
CA LEU A 120 1.96 18.81 -1.19
C LEU A 120 2.95 18.86 -2.37
N GLN A 121 3.97 18.00 -2.40
CA GLN A 121 4.87 17.92 -3.55
C GLN A 121 4.09 17.56 -4.80
N ARG A 122 4.33 18.30 -5.86
CA ARG A 122 3.71 18.06 -7.17
C ARG A 122 4.80 18.08 -8.25
N ALA A 123 4.82 17.01 -9.03
CA ALA A 123 5.60 17.02 -10.26
C ALA A 123 4.92 17.94 -11.29
N VAL A 124 5.70 18.76 -11.96
CA VAL A 124 5.17 19.54 -13.07
C VAL A 124 4.79 18.57 -14.19
N PRO A 125 3.53 18.56 -14.65
CA PRO A 125 3.10 17.68 -15.72
C PRO A 125 3.92 17.93 -16.99
N GLN A 126 4.51 16.85 -17.53
CA GLN A 126 5.21 16.92 -18.81
C GLN A 126 4.31 16.34 -19.90
N PHE A 127 4.30 17.01 -21.05
CA PHE A 127 3.60 16.49 -22.22
C PHE A 127 4.23 15.16 -22.64
N LYS A 128 3.37 14.13 -22.77
CA LYS A 128 3.70 12.87 -23.42
C LYS A 128 2.85 12.74 -24.67
N ALA A 129 3.49 12.50 -25.81
CA ALA A 129 2.76 12.23 -27.05
C ALA A 129 1.84 11.03 -26.87
N VAL A 130 0.61 11.15 -27.34
CA VAL A 130 -0.33 10.01 -27.34
C VAL A 130 0.17 8.99 -28.35
N ALA A 131 0.31 7.73 -27.91
CA ALA A 131 0.72 6.67 -28.80
C ALA A 131 -0.34 6.47 -29.92
N LYS A 132 0.13 6.38 -31.15
CA LYS A 132 -0.72 6.18 -32.34
C LYS A 132 -1.21 4.72 -32.46
N HIS A 133 -0.55 3.81 -31.76
CA HIS A 133 -0.86 2.39 -31.80
C HIS A 133 -1.81 1.99 -30.67
N GLN A 134 -2.66 1.00 -30.96
CA GLN A 134 -3.57 0.43 -30.00
C GLN A 134 -2.80 -0.31 -28.91
N ALA A 135 -3.21 -0.14 -27.66
CA ALA A 135 -2.61 -0.88 -26.55
C ALA A 135 -2.91 -2.38 -26.65
N VAL A 136 -1.95 -3.20 -26.25
CA VAL A 136 -2.07 -4.66 -26.19
C VAL A 136 -1.98 -5.09 -24.75
N GLU A 137 -2.93 -5.91 -24.30
CA GLU A 137 -2.93 -6.50 -22.97
C GLU A 137 -2.38 -7.92 -23.01
N ARG A 138 -1.60 -8.27 -21.98
CA ARG A 138 -1.08 -9.62 -21.74
C ARG A 138 -1.19 -9.95 -20.28
N ASP A 139 -1.74 -11.11 -19.96
CA ASP A 139 -1.84 -11.65 -18.62
C ASP A 139 -0.73 -12.68 -18.41
N LEU A 140 -0.01 -12.54 -17.29
CA LEU A 140 1.05 -13.45 -16.87
C LEU A 140 0.68 -14.05 -15.53
N ALA A 141 0.75 -15.36 -15.39
CA ALA A 141 0.69 -16.06 -14.11
C ALA A 141 2.12 -16.40 -13.68
N ILE A 142 2.59 -15.80 -12.60
CA ILE A 142 3.98 -15.94 -12.12
C ILE A 142 3.94 -16.72 -10.80
N VAL A 143 4.55 -17.91 -10.77
CA VAL A 143 4.69 -18.69 -9.54
C VAL A 143 5.95 -18.25 -8.82
N VAL A 144 5.81 -17.88 -7.56
CA VAL A 144 6.91 -17.40 -6.72
C VAL A 144 6.79 -17.96 -5.30
N ALA A 145 7.90 -18.02 -4.59
CA ALA A 145 7.88 -18.38 -3.16
C ALA A 145 6.98 -17.40 -2.37
N GLU A 146 6.31 -17.87 -1.32
CA GLU A 146 5.37 -17.05 -0.52
C GLU A 146 6.00 -15.76 0.02
N ARG A 147 7.30 -15.78 0.33
CA ARG A 147 8.08 -14.63 0.83
C ARG A 147 8.25 -13.51 -0.19
N VAL A 148 8.13 -13.79 -1.49
CA VAL A 148 8.33 -12.78 -2.54
C VAL A 148 7.18 -11.79 -2.51
N THR A 149 7.51 -10.53 -2.36
CA THR A 149 6.52 -9.45 -2.27
C THR A 149 5.98 -9.05 -3.65
N HIS A 150 4.83 -8.42 -3.67
CA HIS A 150 4.29 -7.80 -4.88
C HIS A 150 5.26 -6.75 -5.47
N SER A 151 5.89 -5.96 -4.61
CA SER A 151 6.84 -4.92 -5.04
C SER A 151 8.06 -5.51 -5.78
N GLU A 152 8.58 -6.66 -5.34
CA GLU A 152 9.69 -7.34 -6.01
C GLU A 152 9.27 -7.86 -7.40
N VAL A 153 8.06 -8.40 -7.52
CA VAL A 153 7.53 -8.84 -8.82
C VAL A 153 7.34 -7.65 -9.75
N MET A 154 6.76 -6.54 -9.28
CA MET A 154 6.57 -5.34 -10.09
C MET A 154 7.91 -4.73 -10.52
N ALA A 155 8.89 -4.66 -9.64
CA ALA A 155 10.24 -4.19 -9.99
C ALA A 155 10.90 -5.06 -11.06
N ALA A 156 10.74 -6.38 -10.97
CA ALA A 156 11.23 -7.31 -12.00
C ALA A 156 10.55 -7.09 -13.35
N VAL A 157 9.23 -6.90 -13.37
CA VAL A 157 8.47 -6.59 -14.58
C VAL A 157 8.91 -5.25 -15.20
N GLU A 158 9.01 -4.19 -14.38
CA GLU A 158 9.44 -2.87 -14.83
C GLU A 158 10.88 -2.87 -15.36
N SER A 159 11.75 -3.72 -14.81
CA SER A 159 13.12 -3.85 -15.30
C SER A 159 13.24 -4.66 -16.60
N ALA A 160 12.35 -5.64 -16.80
CA ALA A 160 12.39 -6.52 -17.98
C ALA A 160 11.72 -5.89 -19.23
N VAL A 161 10.78 -4.97 -19.06
CA VAL A 161 10.04 -4.36 -20.14
C VAL A 161 10.53 -2.91 -20.35
N PRO A 162 10.86 -2.51 -21.57
CA PRO A 162 11.25 -1.12 -21.86
C PRO A 162 10.18 -0.12 -21.39
N ALA A 163 10.57 0.93 -20.67
CA ALA A 163 9.66 1.93 -20.13
C ALA A 163 8.83 2.66 -21.21
N SER A 164 9.31 2.66 -22.46
CA SER A 164 8.58 3.21 -23.60
C SER A 164 7.44 2.30 -24.06
N LEU A 165 7.47 1.02 -23.71
CA LEU A 165 6.49 0.03 -24.13
C LEU A 165 5.47 -0.28 -23.02
N LEU A 166 5.91 -0.33 -21.76
CA LEU A 166 5.03 -0.65 -20.62
C LEU A 166 4.22 0.60 -20.21
N ARG A 167 2.90 0.52 -20.37
CA ARG A 167 1.97 1.56 -19.89
C ARG A 167 1.54 1.31 -18.46
N SER A 168 1.18 0.07 -18.14
CA SER A 168 0.79 -0.32 -16.78
C SER A 168 1.06 -1.80 -16.55
N ALA A 169 1.27 -2.15 -15.29
CA ALA A 169 1.30 -3.51 -14.78
C ALA A 169 0.41 -3.56 -13.54
N VAL A 170 -0.58 -4.46 -13.53
CA VAL A 170 -1.58 -4.55 -12.46
C VAL A 170 -1.69 -5.99 -11.99
N LEU A 171 -1.49 -6.22 -10.70
CA LEU A 171 -1.81 -7.49 -10.07
C LEU A 171 -3.33 -7.57 -9.91
N PHE A 172 -3.96 -8.58 -10.48
CA PHE A 172 -5.42 -8.74 -10.40
C PHE A 172 -5.88 -10.01 -9.69
N ASP A 173 -4.96 -10.98 -9.46
CA ASP A 173 -5.27 -12.18 -8.68
C ASP A 173 -4.04 -12.74 -7.98
N VAL A 174 -4.26 -13.35 -6.80
CA VAL A 174 -3.23 -14.07 -6.03
C VAL A 174 -3.81 -15.41 -5.59
N TYR A 175 -3.35 -16.47 -6.22
CA TYR A 175 -3.73 -17.83 -5.85
C TYR A 175 -2.72 -18.42 -4.85
N ARG A 176 -3.25 -18.97 -3.76
CA ARG A 176 -2.51 -19.78 -2.78
C ARG A 176 -3.13 -21.16 -2.68
N PRO A 177 -2.35 -22.23 -2.82
CA PRO A 177 -2.91 -23.56 -2.63
C PRO A 177 -3.45 -23.72 -1.21
N LYS A 178 -4.66 -24.24 -1.07
CA LYS A 178 -5.21 -24.59 0.26
C LYS A 178 -4.37 -25.71 0.84
N ALA A 179 -4.05 -25.64 2.13
CA ALA A 179 -3.36 -26.72 2.84
C ALA A 179 -4.13 -28.03 2.62
N VAL A 180 -3.47 -29.02 2.05
CA VAL A 180 -4.05 -30.36 1.83
C VAL A 180 -4.32 -30.98 3.18
N ARG A 181 -5.58 -31.30 3.49
CA ARG A 181 -5.92 -32.12 4.66
C ARG A 181 -5.37 -33.53 4.41
N PRO A 182 -4.64 -34.14 5.37
CA PRO A 182 -4.16 -35.51 5.20
C PRO A 182 -5.35 -36.45 4.93
N GLY A 183 -5.32 -37.16 3.80
CA GLY A 183 -6.32 -38.18 3.47
C GLY A 183 -7.27 -37.91 2.30
N VAL A 184 -7.08 -36.82 1.57
CA VAL A 184 -7.81 -36.56 0.31
C VAL A 184 -6.81 -36.46 -0.85
N ASP A 185 -6.70 -37.51 -1.62
CA ASP A 185 -5.99 -37.51 -2.90
C ASP A 185 -6.73 -36.60 -3.89
N HIS A 186 -6.26 -35.40 -4.06
CA HIS A 186 -6.56 -34.58 -5.24
C HIS A 186 -5.28 -34.25 -5.97
N ALA A 187 -4.80 -35.22 -6.71
CA ALA A 187 -3.92 -35.02 -7.85
C ALA A 187 -4.75 -34.42 -9.00
N GLU A 188 -5.07 -33.16 -8.94
CA GLU A 188 -5.44 -32.37 -10.12
C GLU A 188 -4.70 -31.04 -10.07
N GLY A 189 -3.56 -31.04 -10.76
CA GLY A 189 -3.09 -29.97 -11.62
C GLY A 189 -2.94 -28.57 -11.08
N GLY A 190 -2.45 -28.36 -9.85
CA GLY A 190 -2.02 -27.02 -9.44
C GLY A 190 -0.52 -26.88 -9.68
N ALA A 191 -0.08 -26.05 -10.63
CA ALA A 191 1.33 -25.75 -10.88
C ALA A 191 2.03 -24.99 -9.72
N VAL A 192 1.38 -24.88 -8.56
CA VAL A 192 1.84 -24.10 -7.38
C VAL A 192 2.03 -25.08 -6.21
N ALA A 193 3.26 -25.19 -5.72
CA ALA A 193 3.63 -26.07 -4.61
C ALA A 193 3.32 -25.43 -3.24
N ALA A 194 3.38 -26.25 -2.18
CA ALA A 194 3.29 -25.74 -0.81
C ALA A 194 4.44 -24.77 -0.51
N GLY A 195 4.14 -23.59 0.00
CA GLY A 195 5.11 -22.51 0.23
C GLY A 195 5.33 -21.58 -0.97
N GLU A 196 4.55 -21.78 -2.03
CA GLU A 196 4.50 -20.90 -3.20
C GLU A 196 3.13 -20.26 -3.35
N LYS A 197 3.08 -19.19 -4.14
CA LYS A 197 1.86 -18.53 -4.60
C LYS A 197 1.96 -18.21 -6.08
N SER A 198 0.84 -18.15 -6.76
CA SER A 198 0.74 -17.61 -8.12
C SER A 198 0.21 -16.18 -8.06
N GLN A 199 0.89 -15.28 -8.73
CA GLN A 199 0.46 -13.89 -8.90
C GLN A 199 0.09 -13.68 -10.37
N ALA A 200 -1.14 -13.28 -10.62
CA ALA A 200 -1.62 -12.96 -11.97
C ALA A 200 -1.49 -11.46 -12.23
N VAL A 201 -0.65 -11.10 -13.17
CA VAL A 201 -0.32 -9.71 -13.51
C VAL A 201 -0.76 -9.42 -14.93
N ARG A 202 -1.53 -8.35 -15.10
CA ARG A 202 -1.90 -7.80 -16.41
C ARG A 202 -0.91 -6.71 -16.81
N LEU A 203 -0.31 -6.86 -17.98
CA LEU A 203 0.55 -5.88 -18.62
C LEU A 203 -0.21 -5.20 -19.74
N THR A 204 -0.26 -3.86 -19.73
CA THR A 204 -0.75 -3.06 -20.85
C THR A 204 0.48 -2.42 -21.52
N MET A 205 0.64 -2.72 -22.80
CA MET A 205 1.80 -2.30 -23.63
C MET A 205 1.33 -1.51 -24.83
N GLY A 206 2.17 -0.54 -25.28
CA GLY A 206 1.87 0.24 -26.49
C GLY A 206 2.45 1.62 -26.54
#